data_5ff470f97cc27ac6dc4d03586362fe3d
#
_entry.id   5ff470f97cc27ac6dc4d03586362fe3d
#
_cell.length_a   1.000
_cell.length_b   1.000
_cell.length_c   1.000
_cell.angle_alpha   90.00
_cell.angle_beta   90.00
_cell.angle_gamma   90.00
#
_symmetry.space_group_name_H-M   'P 1'
#
loop_
_entity.id
_entity.type
_entity.pdbx_description
1 polymer ?
#
loop_
_entity_poly.entity_id
_entity_poly.type
_entity_poly.pdbx_seq_one_letter_code
_entity_poly.pdbx_strand_id
1 'polypeptide(L)'
;MSRRVRVRLLDTRPLRSGGSFRALWIGTSVSQLGGQMASVAVLAQVWDLTGSPVATGAIGFATGLPLVLFGLLGGLLADTVDRRAVVRATTVGQLLAAAGLCAQALAGNRSVVLLLALVAVGASCGALGAPARRAFPVRLLPADQVAAGLALTNVSFQVAMLAGPALAGLVIARWGVYAAYAAQALAMAVAALAVRRLPVTRPEGAGVAGGRPRAKRGGWRVVLRRPPLWGALATDLSATLLAMPVALFPLVNEARFGGDPRTLGLFLSAVAVGGIAAGLLSGTVTRWRRAGLVQLSAAGLWGLALACFGLAGPLWLALGCLAVAGAADTVSVVTRGALIQRETPDAYRGRVSSVEHVIGVAGPELGNFRGGLVASVSSAPCSLVIGGVSAALAVAAVSLANAPLRAYRTPPAAERPATPEPGAAASAGAVN
;
A
#
# COMPACT_ATOMS: atom_id res chain seq x y z
N MET A 1 44.66 -2.00 -7.32
CA MET A 1 43.70 -2.03 -8.43
C MET A 1 42.31 -1.67 -7.91
N SER A 2 41.87 -0.45 -8.10
CA SER A 2 40.56 0.07 -7.64
C SER A 2 39.47 -0.51 -8.58
N ARG A 3 38.69 -1.47 -8.08
CA ARG A 3 37.44 -1.90 -8.75
C ARG A 3 36.46 -0.74 -8.70
N ARG A 4 36.31 -0.02 -9.82
CA ARG A 4 35.20 0.92 -9.99
C ARG A 4 33.90 0.15 -9.83
N VAL A 5 33.24 0.32 -8.67
CA VAL A 5 31.87 -0.16 -8.45
C VAL A 5 30.99 0.61 -9.45
N ARG A 6 30.64 -0.03 -10.58
CA ARG A 6 29.60 0.50 -11.46
C ARG A 6 28.30 0.45 -10.67
N VAL A 7 27.85 1.60 -10.21
CA VAL A 7 26.51 1.75 -9.61
C VAL A 7 25.50 1.43 -10.71
N ARG A 8 25.02 0.21 -10.74
CA ARG A 8 23.85 -0.15 -11.55
C ARG A 8 22.63 0.29 -10.74
N LEU A 9 21.91 1.27 -11.23
CA LEU A 9 20.70 1.82 -10.62
C LEU A 9 19.63 0.73 -10.35
N LEU A 10 19.58 -0.31 -11.17
CA LEU A 10 18.66 -1.43 -11.01
C LEU A 10 19.37 -2.75 -11.37
N ASP A 11 19.28 -3.74 -10.49
CA ASP A 11 19.82 -5.07 -10.78
C ASP A 11 18.74 -5.95 -11.44
N THR A 12 18.89 -6.22 -12.72
CA THR A 12 17.96 -7.01 -13.53
C THR A 12 18.32 -8.49 -13.63
N ARG A 13 19.36 -8.95 -12.92
CA ARG A 13 19.78 -10.37 -12.91
C ARG A 13 18.62 -11.31 -12.57
N PRO A 14 17.71 -11.02 -11.61
CA PRO A 14 16.57 -11.87 -11.29
C PRO A 14 15.66 -12.19 -12.47
N LEU A 15 15.55 -11.29 -13.45
CA LEU A 15 14.72 -11.51 -14.64
C LEU A 15 15.37 -12.46 -15.66
N ARG A 16 16.69 -12.65 -15.56
CA ARG A 16 17.48 -13.52 -16.46
C ARG A 16 17.72 -14.91 -15.86
N SER A 17 17.84 -15.00 -14.53
CA SER A 17 18.23 -16.21 -13.82
C SER A 17 17.10 -17.24 -13.66
N GLY A 18 15.81 -16.86 -13.84
CA GLY A 18 14.70 -17.79 -13.64
C GLY A 18 13.45 -17.46 -14.45
N GLY A 19 13.02 -18.38 -15.32
CA GLY A 19 11.79 -18.21 -16.11
C GLY A 19 10.53 -18.09 -15.24
N SER A 20 10.48 -18.77 -14.08
CA SER A 20 9.36 -18.73 -13.14
C SER A 20 9.25 -17.38 -12.43
N PHE A 21 10.38 -16.81 -11.99
CA PHE A 21 10.38 -15.47 -11.38
C PHE A 21 9.99 -14.40 -12.39
N ARG A 22 10.56 -14.46 -13.61
CA ARG A 22 10.21 -13.53 -14.69
C ARG A 22 8.72 -13.56 -15.01
N ALA A 23 8.13 -14.76 -15.11
CA ALA A 23 6.69 -14.92 -15.35
C ALA A 23 5.87 -14.31 -14.21
N LEU A 24 6.21 -14.63 -12.96
CA LEU A 24 5.56 -14.06 -11.77
C LEU A 24 5.66 -12.52 -11.76
N TRP A 25 6.84 -11.98 -12.02
CA TRP A 25 7.08 -10.53 -12.03
C TRP A 25 6.26 -9.83 -13.12
N ILE A 26 6.25 -10.36 -14.37
CA ILE A 26 5.43 -9.80 -15.46
C ILE A 26 3.95 -9.86 -15.07
N GLY A 27 3.45 -11.02 -14.64
CA GLY A 27 2.05 -11.18 -14.25
C GLY A 27 1.64 -10.22 -13.12
N THR A 28 2.50 -10.07 -12.11
CA THR A 28 2.24 -9.14 -10.99
C THR A 28 2.28 -7.69 -11.44
N SER A 29 3.25 -7.29 -12.26
CA SER A 29 3.41 -5.90 -12.73
C SER A 29 2.23 -5.47 -13.59
N VAL A 30 1.82 -6.31 -14.53
CA VAL A 30 0.67 -6.03 -15.41
C VAL A 30 -0.63 -6.02 -14.61
N SER A 31 -0.81 -6.96 -13.66
CA SER A 31 -2.01 -6.99 -12.81
C SER A 31 -2.10 -5.80 -11.85
N GLN A 32 -0.98 -5.29 -11.35
CA GLN A 32 -0.95 -4.07 -10.54
C GLN A 32 -1.38 -2.85 -11.36
N LEU A 33 -0.88 -2.73 -12.61
CA LEU A 33 -1.28 -1.64 -13.50
C LEU A 33 -2.79 -1.68 -13.81
N GLY A 34 -3.31 -2.86 -14.21
CA GLY A 34 -4.74 -3.06 -14.44
C GLY A 34 -5.58 -2.77 -13.20
N GLY A 35 -5.10 -3.19 -12.02
CA GLY A 35 -5.76 -2.92 -10.74
C GLY A 35 -5.90 -1.42 -10.43
N GLN A 36 -4.85 -0.63 -10.68
CA GLN A 36 -4.92 0.83 -10.53
C GLN A 36 -5.87 1.46 -11.54
N MET A 37 -5.92 0.94 -12.77
CA MET A 37 -6.90 1.41 -13.77
C MET A 37 -8.33 1.12 -13.33
N ALA A 38 -8.60 -0.06 -12.82
CA ALA A 38 -9.94 -0.41 -12.35
C ALA A 38 -10.36 0.37 -11.09
N SER A 39 -9.42 0.72 -10.21
CA SER A 39 -9.75 1.57 -9.05
C SER A 39 -10.32 2.91 -9.47
N VAL A 40 -9.75 3.55 -10.50
CA VAL A 40 -10.28 4.79 -11.08
C VAL A 40 -11.65 4.55 -11.74
N ALA A 41 -11.80 3.43 -12.48
CA ALA A 41 -13.06 3.10 -13.15
C ALA A 41 -14.20 2.84 -12.15
N VAL A 42 -13.92 2.13 -11.05
CA VAL A 42 -14.91 1.91 -9.97
C VAL A 42 -15.33 3.24 -9.34
N LEU A 43 -14.37 4.12 -9.06
CA LEU A 43 -14.63 5.42 -8.47
C LEU A 43 -15.47 6.30 -9.40
N ALA A 44 -15.13 6.35 -10.69
CA ALA A 44 -15.87 7.08 -11.70
C ALA A 44 -17.29 6.50 -11.89
N GLN A 45 -17.41 5.17 -12.05
CA GLN A 45 -18.71 4.53 -12.29
C GLN A 45 -19.66 4.65 -11.10
N VAL A 46 -19.19 4.48 -9.87
CA VAL A 46 -20.02 4.69 -8.67
C VAL A 46 -20.51 6.13 -8.60
N TRP A 47 -19.64 7.08 -8.92
CA TRP A 47 -20.02 8.49 -8.97
C TRP A 47 -21.07 8.76 -10.06
N ASP A 48 -20.82 8.33 -11.30
CA ASP A 48 -21.71 8.52 -12.44
C ASP A 48 -23.10 7.90 -12.20
N LEU A 49 -23.18 6.78 -11.49
CA LEU A 49 -24.43 6.10 -11.20
C LEU A 49 -25.23 6.73 -10.06
N THR A 50 -24.57 7.37 -9.10
CA THR A 50 -25.22 7.78 -7.85
C THR A 50 -25.17 9.27 -7.56
N GLY A 51 -24.17 10.00 -8.05
CA GLY A 51 -23.87 11.37 -7.63
C GLY A 51 -23.64 11.51 -6.12
N SER A 52 -23.40 10.38 -5.42
CA SER A 52 -23.36 10.34 -3.96
C SER A 52 -21.94 10.18 -3.40
N PRO A 53 -21.45 11.15 -2.62
CA PRO A 53 -20.18 11.03 -1.92
C PRO A 53 -20.14 9.86 -0.91
N VAL A 54 -21.30 9.49 -0.36
CA VAL A 54 -21.42 8.34 0.56
C VAL A 54 -21.22 7.04 -0.19
N ALA A 55 -21.78 6.92 -1.40
CA ALA A 55 -21.61 5.73 -2.23
C ALA A 55 -20.15 5.56 -2.67
N THR A 56 -19.46 6.65 -3.04
CA THR A 56 -18.03 6.60 -3.34
C THR A 56 -17.20 6.24 -2.09
N GLY A 57 -17.59 6.75 -0.94
CA GLY A 57 -16.99 6.35 0.34
C GLY A 57 -17.20 4.88 0.69
N ALA A 58 -18.35 4.30 0.31
CA ALA A 58 -18.67 2.89 0.54
C ALA A 58 -17.78 1.92 -0.26
N ILE A 59 -17.09 2.37 -1.32
CA ILE A 59 -16.05 1.59 -2.00
C ILE A 59 -14.99 1.13 -1.00
N GLY A 60 -14.66 1.99 -0.02
CA GLY A 60 -13.74 1.67 1.05
C GLY A 60 -14.16 0.44 1.85
N PHE A 61 -15.44 0.28 2.17
CA PHE A 61 -15.92 -0.94 2.84
C PHE A 61 -15.84 -2.16 1.93
N ALA A 62 -16.15 -2.00 0.63
CA ALA A 62 -16.07 -3.11 -0.33
C ALA A 62 -14.64 -3.61 -0.54
N THR A 63 -13.62 -2.76 -0.33
CA THR A 63 -12.20 -3.12 -0.45
C THR A 63 -11.57 -3.43 0.90
N GLY A 64 -11.76 -2.59 1.90
CA GLY A 64 -11.07 -2.65 3.20
C GLY A 64 -11.58 -3.76 4.09
N LEU A 65 -12.90 -3.96 4.19
CA LEU A 65 -13.48 -5.01 5.04
C LEU A 65 -12.98 -6.42 4.63
N PRO A 66 -13.03 -6.81 3.35
CA PRO A 66 -12.43 -8.07 2.91
C PRO A 66 -10.94 -8.17 3.22
N LEU A 67 -10.18 -7.09 3.08
CA LEU A 67 -8.75 -7.12 3.33
C LEU A 67 -8.43 -7.40 4.81
N VAL A 68 -9.19 -6.83 5.73
CA VAL A 68 -9.06 -7.10 7.17
C VAL A 68 -9.50 -8.53 7.51
N LEU A 69 -10.67 -8.97 7.03
CA LEU A 69 -11.22 -10.29 7.34
C LEU A 69 -10.41 -11.43 6.74
N PHE A 70 -10.07 -11.31 5.46
CA PHE A 70 -9.43 -12.40 4.70
C PHE A 70 -7.91 -12.33 4.70
N GLY A 71 -7.29 -11.20 5.05
CA GLY A 71 -5.85 -11.07 5.14
C GLY A 71 -5.22 -12.03 6.15
N LEU A 72 -5.85 -12.20 7.32
CA LEU A 72 -5.42 -13.16 8.34
C LEU A 72 -5.66 -14.62 7.90
N LEU A 73 -6.81 -14.89 7.27
CA LEU A 73 -7.13 -16.22 6.74
C LEU A 73 -6.18 -16.61 5.60
N GLY A 74 -5.78 -15.67 4.76
CA GLY A 74 -4.79 -15.88 3.71
C GLY A 74 -3.44 -16.35 4.26
N GLY A 75 -3.02 -15.82 5.42
CA GLY A 75 -1.83 -16.30 6.12
C GLY A 75 -1.94 -17.77 6.55
N LEU A 76 -3.06 -18.14 7.17
CA LEU A 76 -3.32 -19.53 7.56
C LEU A 76 -3.35 -20.48 6.35
N LEU A 77 -3.99 -20.06 5.27
CA LEU A 77 -4.03 -20.84 4.03
C LEU A 77 -2.64 -21.03 3.41
N ALA A 78 -1.81 -19.98 3.41
CA ALA A 78 -0.43 -20.04 2.89
C ALA A 78 0.47 -20.99 3.70
N ASP A 79 0.13 -21.25 4.97
CA ASP A 79 0.87 -22.13 5.87
C ASP A 79 0.37 -23.58 5.85
N THR A 80 -0.87 -23.83 5.39
CA THR A 80 -1.51 -25.14 5.45
C THR A 80 -1.73 -25.79 4.09
N VAL A 81 -1.88 -25.00 3.03
CA VAL A 81 -2.21 -25.46 1.67
C VAL A 81 -1.03 -25.16 0.73
N ASP A 82 -0.94 -25.89 -0.39
CA ASP A 82 0.01 -25.57 -1.46
C ASP A 82 -0.18 -24.13 -1.92
N ARG A 83 0.88 -23.32 -1.73
CA ARG A 83 0.88 -21.90 -2.06
C ARG A 83 0.56 -21.61 -3.52
N ARG A 84 0.99 -22.51 -4.43
CA ARG A 84 0.65 -22.41 -5.85
C ARG A 84 -0.86 -22.56 -6.06
N ALA A 85 -1.50 -23.50 -5.38
CA ALA A 85 -2.95 -23.73 -5.49
C ALA A 85 -3.71 -22.50 -4.98
N VAL A 86 -3.31 -21.94 -3.83
CA VAL A 86 -3.91 -20.70 -3.28
C VAL A 86 -3.76 -19.54 -4.26
N VAL A 87 -2.56 -19.28 -4.79
CA VAL A 87 -2.33 -18.18 -5.74
C VAL A 87 -3.11 -18.40 -7.03
N ARG A 88 -3.21 -19.63 -7.53
CA ARG A 88 -4.02 -19.92 -8.74
C ARG A 88 -5.50 -19.65 -8.50
N ALA A 89 -6.07 -20.21 -7.45
CA ALA A 89 -7.50 -20.05 -7.14
C ALA A 89 -7.87 -18.55 -6.94
N THR A 90 -7.06 -17.84 -6.16
CA THR A 90 -7.31 -16.41 -5.89
C THR A 90 -7.08 -15.53 -7.11
N THR A 91 -6.11 -15.85 -7.99
CA THR A 91 -5.92 -15.11 -9.24
C THR A 91 -7.07 -15.37 -10.23
N VAL A 92 -7.57 -16.60 -10.31
CA VAL A 92 -8.77 -16.91 -11.12
C VAL A 92 -9.99 -16.18 -10.54
N GLY A 93 -10.19 -16.15 -9.22
CA GLY A 93 -11.27 -15.39 -8.59
C GLY A 93 -11.20 -13.89 -8.91
N GLN A 94 -10.00 -13.30 -8.88
CA GLN A 94 -9.80 -11.90 -9.29
C GLN A 94 -10.08 -11.67 -10.77
N LEU A 95 -9.69 -12.63 -11.65
CA LEU A 95 -10.01 -12.58 -13.08
C LEU A 95 -11.52 -12.60 -13.30
N LEU A 96 -12.24 -13.50 -12.63
CA LEU A 96 -13.70 -13.58 -12.75
C LEU A 96 -14.39 -12.32 -12.25
N ALA A 97 -13.94 -11.75 -11.14
CA ALA A 97 -14.44 -10.48 -10.64
C ALA A 97 -14.18 -9.32 -11.63
N ALA A 98 -12.98 -9.26 -12.22
CA ALA A 98 -12.65 -8.23 -13.22
C ALA A 98 -13.46 -8.42 -14.52
N ALA A 99 -13.66 -9.66 -14.97
CA ALA A 99 -14.53 -9.97 -16.12
C ALA A 99 -15.99 -9.62 -15.82
N GLY A 100 -16.46 -9.88 -14.60
CA GLY A 100 -17.78 -9.46 -14.13
C GLY A 100 -17.98 -7.95 -14.13
N LEU A 101 -16.96 -7.19 -13.68
CA LEU A 101 -16.96 -5.71 -13.74
C LEU A 101 -17.03 -5.21 -15.20
N CYS A 102 -16.28 -5.85 -16.10
CA CYS A 102 -16.34 -5.52 -17.52
C CYS A 102 -17.72 -5.84 -18.11
N ALA A 103 -18.24 -7.02 -17.85
CA ALA A 103 -19.52 -7.48 -18.39
C ALA A 103 -20.69 -6.62 -17.89
N GLN A 104 -20.75 -6.27 -16.59
CA GLN A 104 -21.80 -5.41 -16.05
C GLN A 104 -21.76 -4.00 -16.66
N ALA A 105 -20.55 -3.46 -16.91
CA ALA A 105 -20.39 -2.15 -17.53
C ALA A 105 -20.80 -2.17 -19.02
N LEU A 106 -20.45 -3.22 -19.76
CA LEU A 106 -20.89 -3.41 -21.16
C LEU A 106 -22.40 -3.61 -21.26
N ALA A 107 -23.02 -4.30 -20.30
CA ALA A 107 -24.46 -4.49 -20.25
C ALA A 107 -25.23 -3.23 -19.82
N GLY A 108 -24.55 -2.13 -19.51
CA GLY A 108 -25.18 -0.90 -19.02
C GLY A 108 -25.88 -1.07 -17.68
N ASN A 109 -25.44 -2.02 -16.86
CA ASN A 109 -26.04 -2.29 -15.55
C ASN A 109 -25.83 -1.11 -14.60
N ARG A 110 -26.92 -0.67 -13.96
CA ARG A 110 -26.95 0.46 -13.02
C ARG A 110 -26.92 0.05 -11.54
N SER A 111 -26.78 -1.24 -11.25
CA SER A 111 -26.76 -1.72 -9.86
C SER A 111 -25.41 -1.46 -9.20
N VAL A 112 -25.37 -0.48 -8.33
CA VAL A 112 -24.20 -0.18 -7.47
C VAL A 112 -23.91 -1.34 -6.54
N VAL A 113 -24.94 -2.06 -6.07
CA VAL A 113 -24.76 -3.23 -5.20
C VAL A 113 -23.97 -4.33 -5.92
N LEU A 114 -24.33 -4.64 -7.18
CA LEU A 114 -23.59 -5.63 -7.98
C LEU A 114 -22.14 -5.18 -8.20
N LEU A 115 -21.93 -3.91 -8.52
CA LEU A 115 -20.59 -3.34 -8.71
C LEU A 115 -19.74 -3.51 -7.43
N LEU A 116 -20.24 -3.05 -6.28
CA LEU A 116 -19.54 -3.15 -5.01
C LEU A 116 -19.33 -4.61 -4.57
N ALA A 117 -20.27 -5.51 -4.86
CA ALA A 117 -20.12 -6.94 -4.60
C ALA A 117 -18.98 -7.55 -5.41
N LEU A 118 -18.86 -7.23 -6.70
CA LEU A 118 -17.75 -7.67 -7.54
C LEU A 118 -16.40 -7.12 -7.08
N VAL A 119 -16.38 -5.85 -6.66
CA VAL A 119 -15.18 -5.24 -6.03
C VAL A 119 -14.80 -6.00 -4.76
N ALA A 120 -15.76 -6.30 -3.88
CA ALA A 120 -15.53 -7.04 -2.64
C ALA A 120 -15.03 -8.47 -2.90
N VAL A 121 -15.55 -9.17 -3.89
CA VAL A 121 -15.07 -10.49 -4.31
C VAL A 121 -13.61 -10.41 -4.80
N GLY A 122 -13.28 -9.44 -5.65
CA GLY A 122 -11.92 -9.21 -6.13
C GLY A 122 -10.94 -8.90 -4.98
N ALA A 123 -11.35 -8.04 -4.06
CA ALA A 123 -10.57 -7.67 -2.86
C ALA A 123 -10.37 -8.87 -1.92
N SER A 124 -11.42 -9.70 -1.71
CA SER A 124 -11.33 -10.92 -0.91
C SER A 124 -10.33 -11.91 -1.48
N CYS A 125 -10.41 -12.17 -2.78
CA CYS A 125 -9.44 -13.02 -3.48
C CYS A 125 -8.02 -12.44 -3.38
N GLY A 126 -7.87 -11.12 -3.53
CA GLY A 126 -6.59 -10.43 -3.39
C GLY A 126 -5.98 -10.62 -2.01
N ALA A 127 -6.77 -10.42 -0.96
CA ALA A 127 -6.38 -10.56 0.44
C ALA A 127 -5.95 -11.99 0.79
N LEU A 128 -6.74 -12.98 0.36
CA LEU A 128 -6.43 -14.40 0.57
C LEU A 128 -5.14 -14.83 -0.13
N GLY A 129 -4.88 -14.32 -1.34
CA GLY A 129 -3.71 -14.70 -2.14
C GLY A 129 -2.42 -13.97 -1.78
N ALA A 130 -2.50 -12.81 -1.13
CA ALA A 130 -1.36 -11.93 -0.91
C ALA A 130 -0.20 -12.58 -0.11
N PRO A 131 -0.43 -13.27 1.03
CA PRO A 131 0.65 -13.90 1.80
C PRO A 131 1.37 -14.97 1.00
N ALA A 132 0.61 -15.85 0.31
CA ALA A 132 1.18 -16.90 -0.53
C ALA A 132 2.03 -16.30 -1.67
N ARG A 133 1.55 -15.25 -2.31
CA ARG A 133 2.24 -14.55 -3.42
C ARG A 133 3.55 -13.91 -2.98
N ARG A 134 3.57 -13.28 -1.79
CA ARG A 134 4.77 -12.65 -1.21
C ARG A 134 5.88 -13.64 -0.87
N ALA A 135 5.57 -14.92 -0.67
CA ALA A 135 6.53 -15.94 -0.34
C ALA A 135 7.34 -16.48 -1.55
N PHE A 136 6.85 -16.28 -2.78
CA PHE A 136 7.48 -16.85 -3.98
C PHE A 136 8.84 -16.24 -4.34
N PRO A 137 9.08 -14.91 -4.30
CA PRO A 137 10.37 -14.35 -4.70
C PRO A 137 11.56 -14.98 -3.95
N VAL A 138 11.41 -15.20 -2.64
CA VAL A 138 12.46 -15.80 -1.79
C VAL A 138 12.76 -17.26 -2.19
N ARG A 139 11.79 -17.97 -2.77
CA ARG A 139 11.94 -19.38 -3.17
C ARG A 139 12.34 -19.57 -4.63
N LEU A 140 12.07 -18.58 -5.47
CA LEU A 140 12.35 -18.64 -6.90
C LEU A 140 13.73 -18.07 -7.27
N LEU A 141 14.32 -17.28 -6.37
CA LEU A 141 15.58 -16.60 -6.60
C LEU A 141 16.69 -17.14 -5.69
N PRO A 142 17.93 -17.19 -6.19
CA PRO A 142 19.10 -17.37 -5.34
C PRO A 142 19.18 -16.31 -4.24
N ALA A 143 19.74 -16.65 -3.08
CA ALA A 143 19.75 -15.77 -1.90
C ALA A 143 20.37 -14.38 -2.17
N ASP A 144 21.38 -14.31 -3.03
CA ASP A 144 22.05 -13.06 -3.42
C ASP A 144 21.21 -12.18 -4.36
N GLN A 145 20.13 -12.71 -4.95
CA GLN A 145 19.26 -12.02 -5.90
C GLN A 145 17.87 -11.66 -5.30
N VAL A 146 17.53 -12.18 -4.13
CA VAL A 146 16.22 -11.93 -3.49
C VAL A 146 15.96 -10.43 -3.29
N ALA A 147 16.94 -9.70 -2.77
CA ALA A 147 16.81 -8.27 -2.54
C ALA A 147 16.56 -7.50 -3.85
N ALA A 148 17.26 -7.88 -4.94
CA ALA A 148 17.07 -7.30 -6.26
C ALA A 148 15.68 -7.62 -6.84
N GLY A 149 15.20 -8.85 -6.66
CA GLY A 149 13.84 -9.27 -7.08
C GLY A 149 12.74 -8.51 -6.36
N LEU A 150 12.87 -8.29 -5.05
CA LEU A 150 11.94 -7.48 -4.27
C LEU A 150 11.97 -6.01 -4.70
N ALA A 151 13.16 -5.46 -4.98
CA ALA A 151 13.31 -4.10 -5.49
C ALA A 151 12.62 -3.92 -6.85
N LEU A 152 12.77 -4.89 -7.78
CA LEU A 152 12.08 -4.89 -9.07
C LEU A 152 10.56 -4.89 -8.91
N THR A 153 10.04 -5.70 -7.98
CA THR A 153 8.59 -5.76 -7.69
C THR A 153 8.09 -4.43 -7.12
N ASN A 154 8.86 -3.80 -6.24
CA ASN A 154 8.50 -2.50 -5.69
C ASN A 154 8.51 -1.39 -6.76
N VAL A 155 9.51 -1.37 -7.63
CA VAL A 155 9.56 -0.41 -8.76
C VAL A 155 8.34 -0.59 -9.66
N SER A 156 7.96 -1.83 -9.98
CA SER A 156 6.76 -2.10 -10.78
C SER A 156 5.48 -1.58 -10.11
N PHE A 157 5.38 -1.74 -8.79
CA PHE A 157 4.27 -1.21 -8.01
C PHE A 157 4.20 0.32 -8.08
N GLN A 158 5.33 1.00 -7.91
CA GLN A 158 5.40 2.46 -8.01
C GLN A 158 5.04 2.97 -9.41
N VAL A 159 5.50 2.28 -10.46
CA VAL A 159 5.13 2.59 -11.85
C VAL A 159 3.63 2.39 -12.05
N ALA A 160 3.05 1.32 -11.52
CA ALA A 160 1.61 1.08 -11.62
C ALA A 160 0.79 2.14 -10.88
N MET A 161 1.23 2.56 -9.69
CA MET A 161 0.58 3.65 -8.94
C MET A 161 0.63 5.00 -9.66
N LEU A 162 1.74 5.27 -10.38
CA LEU A 162 1.90 6.51 -11.13
C LEU A 162 1.14 6.49 -12.46
N ALA A 163 1.40 5.46 -13.28
CA ALA A 163 0.89 5.39 -14.65
C ALA A 163 -0.56 4.86 -14.72
N GLY A 164 -0.95 3.97 -13.82
CA GLY A 164 -2.26 3.32 -13.84
C GLY A 164 -3.42 4.29 -13.83
N PRO A 165 -3.51 5.21 -12.87
CA PRO A 165 -4.60 6.18 -12.81
C PRO A 165 -4.62 7.13 -14.01
N ALA A 166 -3.45 7.62 -14.47
CA ALA A 166 -3.38 8.48 -15.66
C ALA A 166 -3.86 7.74 -16.92
N LEU A 167 -3.41 6.50 -17.12
CA LEU A 167 -3.87 5.66 -18.22
C LEU A 167 -5.38 5.35 -18.12
N ALA A 168 -5.88 5.11 -16.91
CA ALA A 168 -7.31 4.91 -16.68
C ALA A 168 -8.11 6.14 -17.11
N GLY A 169 -7.69 7.34 -16.71
CA GLY A 169 -8.36 8.58 -17.10
C GLY A 169 -8.42 8.75 -18.63
N LEU A 170 -7.32 8.47 -19.33
CA LEU A 170 -7.26 8.53 -20.79
C LEU A 170 -8.16 7.46 -21.46
N VAL A 171 -8.11 6.23 -20.96
CA VAL A 171 -8.91 5.10 -21.49
C VAL A 171 -10.38 5.33 -21.24
N ILE A 172 -10.77 5.78 -20.05
CA ILE A 172 -12.17 6.07 -19.71
C ILE A 172 -12.72 7.23 -20.57
N ALA A 173 -11.93 8.29 -20.72
CA ALA A 173 -12.34 9.44 -21.54
C ALA A 173 -12.56 9.08 -23.02
N ARG A 174 -11.83 8.06 -23.54
CA ARG A 174 -11.92 7.69 -24.97
C ARG A 174 -12.89 6.55 -25.25
N TRP A 175 -12.99 5.58 -24.33
CA TRP A 175 -13.77 4.34 -24.55
C TRP A 175 -14.75 4.02 -23.42
N GLY A 176 -14.75 4.80 -22.32
CA GLY A 176 -15.64 4.53 -21.18
C GLY A 176 -15.04 3.56 -20.15
N VAL A 177 -15.75 3.40 -19.04
CA VAL A 177 -15.30 2.61 -17.88
C VAL A 177 -15.08 1.12 -18.19
N TYR A 178 -15.87 0.55 -19.13
CA TYR A 178 -15.74 -0.86 -19.50
C TYR A 178 -14.35 -1.19 -20.06
N ALA A 179 -13.71 -0.26 -20.76
CA ALA A 179 -12.39 -0.47 -21.34
C ALA A 179 -11.29 -0.57 -20.26
N ALA A 180 -11.42 0.18 -19.17
CA ALA A 180 -10.52 0.05 -18.03
C ALA A 180 -10.70 -1.30 -17.30
N TYR A 181 -11.93 -1.78 -17.17
CA TYR A 181 -12.20 -3.12 -16.62
C TYR A 181 -11.72 -4.24 -17.55
N ALA A 182 -11.87 -4.07 -18.87
CA ALA A 182 -11.33 -5.01 -19.86
C ALA A 182 -9.81 -5.08 -19.78
N ALA A 183 -9.12 -3.94 -19.61
CA ALA A 183 -7.68 -3.89 -19.40
C ALA A 183 -7.27 -4.64 -18.13
N GLN A 184 -8.03 -4.49 -17.03
CA GLN A 184 -7.80 -5.26 -15.82
C GLN A 184 -8.06 -6.76 -16.02
N ALA A 185 -9.14 -7.15 -16.65
CA ALA A 185 -9.44 -8.56 -16.91
C ALA A 185 -8.32 -9.21 -17.75
N LEU A 186 -7.85 -8.51 -18.79
CA LEU A 186 -6.71 -8.97 -19.58
C LEU A 186 -5.42 -9.07 -18.74
N ALA A 187 -5.15 -8.09 -17.90
CA ALA A 187 -4.02 -8.09 -16.97
C ALA A 187 -4.09 -9.29 -16.00
N MET A 188 -5.28 -9.61 -15.48
CA MET A 188 -5.48 -10.77 -14.63
C MET A 188 -5.37 -12.08 -15.40
N ALA A 189 -5.78 -12.15 -16.67
CA ALA A 189 -5.57 -13.31 -17.53
C ALA A 189 -4.06 -13.57 -17.74
N VAL A 190 -3.27 -12.53 -18.00
CA VAL A 190 -1.80 -12.63 -18.08
C VAL A 190 -1.22 -13.12 -16.75
N ALA A 191 -1.69 -12.61 -15.62
CA ALA A 191 -1.26 -13.07 -14.31
C ALA A 191 -1.63 -14.55 -14.07
N ALA A 192 -2.84 -14.97 -14.46
CA ALA A 192 -3.28 -16.37 -14.32
C ALA A 192 -2.44 -17.32 -15.18
N LEU A 193 -2.05 -16.91 -16.39
CA LEU A 193 -1.13 -17.66 -17.24
C LEU A 193 0.28 -17.76 -16.63
N ALA A 194 0.76 -16.64 -16.05
CA ALA A 194 2.05 -16.59 -15.38
C ALA A 194 2.13 -17.55 -14.17
N VAL A 195 1.06 -17.62 -13.39
CA VAL A 195 0.98 -18.52 -12.20
C VAL A 195 1.05 -20.00 -12.59
N ARG A 196 0.68 -20.38 -13.82
CA ARG A 196 0.84 -21.77 -14.30
C ARG A 196 2.30 -22.22 -14.33
N ARG A 197 3.25 -21.31 -14.49
CA ARG A 197 4.70 -21.56 -14.52
C ARG A 197 5.34 -21.67 -13.13
N LEU A 198 4.58 -21.43 -12.05
CA LEU A 198 5.10 -21.56 -10.70
C LEU A 198 5.26 -23.02 -10.30
N PRO A 199 6.35 -23.39 -9.61
CA PRO A 199 6.53 -24.73 -9.07
C PRO A 199 5.52 -25.01 -7.95
N VAL A 200 5.20 -26.29 -7.74
CA VAL A 200 4.45 -26.75 -6.57
C VAL A 200 5.29 -26.45 -5.33
N THR A 201 4.70 -25.80 -4.35
CA THR A 201 5.42 -25.33 -3.17
C THR A 201 4.63 -25.69 -1.93
N ARG A 202 4.88 -26.89 -1.41
CA ARG A 202 4.30 -27.35 -0.14
C ARG A 202 4.94 -26.59 1.03
N PRO A 203 4.19 -26.25 2.08
CA PRO A 203 4.75 -25.68 3.29
C PRO A 203 5.78 -26.65 3.90
N GLU A 204 6.99 -26.16 4.17
CA GLU A 204 7.97 -26.91 4.93
C GLU A 204 7.46 -27.01 6.38
N GLY A 205 7.13 -28.22 6.84
CA GLY A 205 6.68 -28.47 8.21
C GLY A 205 5.22 -28.86 8.39
N ALA A 206 4.49 -29.22 7.33
CA ALA A 206 3.14 -29.82 7.48
C ALA A 206 3.14 -31.16 8.24
N GLY A 207 4.32 -31.70 8.62
CA GLY A 207 4.49 -32.97 9.35
C GLY A 207 5.14 -32.86 10.72
N VAL A 208 5.63 -31.70 11.12
CA VAL A 208 6.25 -31.55 12.46
C VAL A 208 5.28 -30.77 13.36
N ALA A 209 4.48 -31.51 14.11
CA ALA A 209 3.70 -31.01 15.25
C ALA A 209 4.64 -30.60 16.41
N GLY A 210 5.71 -29.89 16.09
CA GLY A 210 6.71 -29.35 17.04
C GLY A 210 6.42 -27.89 17.31
N GLY A 211 5.71 -27.61 18.42
CA GLY A 211 5.78 -26.39 19.17
C GLY A 211 5.61 -25.10 18.36
N ARG A 212 4.40 -24.80 17.81
CA ARG A 212 4.04 -23.38 17.55
C ARG A 212 4.39 -22.60 18.82
N PRO A 213 5.24 -21.55 18.76
CA PRO A 213 5.37 -20.70 19.91
C PRO A 213 3.94 -20.24 20.25
N ARG A 214 3.44 -20.70 21.41
CA ARG A 214 2.13 -20.25 21.91
C ARG A 214 2.10 -18.74 21.78
N ALA A 215 1.29 -18.25 20.86
CA ALA A 215 1.19 -16.84 20.58
C ALA A 215 0.87 -16.11 21.90
N LYS A 216 1.90 -15.56 22.57
CA LYS A 216 1.71 -14.79 23.79
C LYS A 216 0.75 -13.67 23.46
N ARG A 217 -0.49 -13.72 23.97
CA ARG A 217 -1.50 -12.66 23.80
C ARG A 217 -0.86 -11.34 24.24
N GLY A 218 -0.96 -10.23 23.44
CA GLY A 218 -0.52 -8.93 23.94
C GLY A 218 0.23 -7.99 23.00
N GLY A 219 0.16 -8.13 21.68
CA GLY A 219 0.77 -7.12 20.77
C GLY A 219 0.24 -5.71 21.03
N TRP A 220 -1.04 -5.58 21.28
CA TRP A 220 -1.69 -4.32 21.63
C TRP A 220 -1.20 -3.73 22.95
N ARG A 221 -0.95 -4.58 23.95
CA ARG A 221 -0.36 -4.12 25.24
C ARG A 221 1.06 -3.58 25.06
N VAL A 222 1.84 -4.14 24.17
CA VAL A 222 3.20 -3.63 23.87
C VAL A 222 3.12 -2.26 23.23
N VAL A 223 2.21 -2.08 22.28
CA VAL A 223 1.98 -0.77 21.65
C VAL A 223 1.60 0.27 22.69
N LEU A 224 0.59 0.00 23.52
CA LEU A 224 0.10 0.96 24.51
C LEU A 224 1.11 1.30 25.61
N ARG A 225 1.99 0.35 25.97
CA ARG A 225 3.00 0.57 27.02
C ARG A 225 4.24 1.35 26.52
N ARG A 226 4.40 1.54 25.21
CA ARG A 226 5.55 2.26 24.62
C ARG A 226 5.07 3.54 23.96
N PRO A 227 5.30 4.71 24.59
CA PRO A 227 4.81 5.99 24.08
C PRO A 227 5.17 6.25 22.62
N PRO A 228 6.39 6.01 22.12
CA PRO A 228 6.70 6.22 20.71
C PRO A 228 5.88 5.35 19.76
N LEU A 229 5.54 4.10 20.13
CA LEU A 229 4.79 3.19 19.28
C LEU A 229 3.32 3.63 19.15
N TRP A 230 2.63 3.85 20.29
CA TRP A 230 1.24 4.28 20.21
C TRP A 230 1.09 5.65 19.58
N GLY A 231 2.03 6.56 19.85
CA GLY A 231 2.02 7.90 19.25
C GLY A 231 2.20 7.84 17.73
N ALA A 232 3.11 6.99 17.24
CA ALA A 232 3.33 6.80 15.81
C ALA A 232 2.09 6.22 15.09
N LEU A 233 1.43 5.23 15.69
CA LEU A 233 0.21 4.62 15.15
C LEU A 233 -1.01 5.54 15.27
N ALA A 234 -1.13 6.29 16.38
CA ALA A 234 -2.20 7.28 16.56
C ALA A 234 -2.09 8.43 15.54
N THR A 235 -0.87 8.87 15.23
CA THR A 235 -0.62 9.87 14.19
C THR A 235 -1.09 9.39 12.82
N ASP A 236 -0.80 8.14 12.45
CA ASP A 236 -1.23 7.55 11.19
C ASP A 236 -2.75 7.40 11.12
N LEU A 237 -3.34 6.83 12.17
CA LEU A 237 -4.79 6.69 12.25
C LEU A 237 -5.49 8.05 12.17
N SER A 238 -4.98 9.06 12.87
CA SER A 238 -5.55 10.41 12.83
C SER A 238 -5.47 11.02 11.43
N ALA A 239 -4.31 10.91 10.77
CA ALA A 239 -4.12 11.44 9.43
C ALA A 239 -5.04 10.76 8.41
N THR A 240 -5.08 9.44 8.40
CA THR A 240 -5.85 8.67 7.42
C THR A 240 -7.36 8.69 7.69
N LEU A 241 -7.79 8.54 8.95
CA LEU A 241 -9.21 8.57 9.32
C LEU A 241 -9.84 9.95 9.09
N LEU A 242 -9.10 11.03 9.37
CA LEU A 242 -9.65 12.39 9.31
C LEU A 242 -9.47 13.05 7.93
N ALA A 243 -8.47 12.68 7.15
CA ALA A 243 -8.13 13.43 5.94
C ALA A 243 -7.98 12.57 4.66
N MET A 244 -8.56 11.36 4.60
CA MET A 244 -8.47 10.57 3.36
C MET A 244 -9.34 11.19 2.25
N PRO A 245 -8.76 11.57 1.07
CA PRO A 245 -9.47 12.39 0.09
C PRO A 245 -10.10 11.62 -1.07
N VAL A 246 -9.76 10.33 -1.26
CA VAL A 246 -9.99 9.61 -2.52
C VAL A 246 -11.46 9.53 -2.89
N ALA A 247 -12.35 9.29 -1.92
CA ALA A 247 -13.79 9.24 -2.15
C ALA A 247 -14.38 10.60 -2.59
N LEU A 248 -13.67 11.70 -2.36
CA LEU A 248 -14.10 13.05 -2.70
C LEU A 248 -13.60 13.53 -4.07
N PHE A 249 -12.65 12.82 -4.66
CA PHE A 249 -12.05 13.20 -5.95
C PHE A 249 -13.07 13.36 -7.08
N PRO A 250 -14.06 12.46 -7.29
CA PRO A 250 -15.08 12.66 -8.31
C PRO A 250 -15.90 13.93 -8.08
N LEU A 251 -16.31 14.18 -6.82
CA LEU A 251 -17.10 15.36 -6.46
C LEU A 251 -16.33 16.67 -6.71
N VAL A 252 -15.04 16.70 -6.32
CA VAL A 252 -14.17 17.86 -6.60
C VAL A 252 -13.96 18.03 -8.09
N ASN A 253 -13.75 16.92 -8.82
CA ASN A 253 -13.55 16.91 -10.26
C ASN A 253 -14.77 17.48 -10.99
N GLU A 254 -15.98 17.03 -10.64
CA GLU A 254 -17.22 17.53 -11.24
C GLU A 254 -17.46 18.99 -10.92
N ALA A 255 -17.34 19.37 -9.63
CA ALA A 255 -17.66 20.72 -9.18
C ALA A 255 -16.70 21.80 -9.71
N ARG A 256 -15.43 21.47 -10.03
CA ARG A 256 -14.41 22.47 -10.37
C ARG A 256 -13.74 22.26 -11.73
N PHE A 257 -13.74 21.02 -12.24
CA PHE A 257 -12.96 20.65 -13.44
C PHE A 257 -13.81 19.96 -14.51
N GLY A 258 -15.15 20.10 -14.43
CA GLY A 258 -16.09 19.64 -15.46
C GLY A 258 -16.24 18.13 -15.56
N GLY A 259 -15.82 17.35 -14.56
CA GLY A 259 -16.02 15.89 -14.51
C GLY A 259 -15.12 15.09 -15.45
N ASP A 260 -14.08 15.69 -16.06
CA ASP A 260 -13.19 14.98 -17.00
C ASP A 260 -12.48 13.79 -16.29
N PRO A 261 -12.67 12.55 -16.78
CA PRO A 261 -11.99 11.37 -16.25
C PRO A 261 -10.46 11.47 -16.25
N ARG A 262 -9.88 12.26 -17.16
CA ARG A 262 -8.43 12.53 -17.21
C ARG A 262 -7.97 13.24 -15.95
N THR A 263 -8.72 14.25 -15.51
CA THR A 263 -8.43 15.00 -14.27
C THR A 263 -8.52 14.10 -13.04
N LEU A 264 -9.51 13.20 -12.99
CA LEU A 264 -9.62 12.21 -11.92
C LEU A 264 -8.39 11.29 -11.87
N GLY A 265 -7.92 10.82 -13.02
CA GLY A 265 -6.68 10.05 -13.13
C GLY A 265 -5.45 10.84 -12.68
N LEU A 266 -5.37 12.13 -13.05
CA LEU A 266 -4.28 13.03 -12.65
C LEU A 266 -4.23 13.25 -11.14
N PHE A 267 -5.36 13.35 -10.45
CA PHE A 267 -5.38 13.50 -8.98
C PHE A 267 -4.64 12.35 -8.28
N LEU A 268 -4.97 11.12 -8.66
CA LEU A 268 -4.32 9.93 -8.09
C LEU A 268 -2.84 9.82 -8.50
N SER A 269 -2.53 10.15 -9.77
CA SER A 269 -1.16 10.17 -10.24
C SER A 269 -0.30 11.24 -9.57
N ALA A 270 -0.87 12.41 -9.24
CA ALA A 270 -0.15 13.48 -8.55
C ALA A 270 0.30 13.04 -7.14
N VAL A 271 -0.56 12.32 -6.40
CA VAL A 271 -0.17 11.72 -5.11
C VAL A 271 1.01 10.76 -5.30
N ALA A 272 0.97 9.91 -6.34
CA ALA A 272 2.05 8.97 -6.63
C ALA A 272 3.36 9.68 -7.02
N VAL A 273 3.31 10.77 -7.80
CA VAL A 273 4.48 11.60 -8.14
C VAL A 273 5.18 12.08 -6.88
N GLY A 274 4.41 12.67 -5.95
CA GLY A 274 4.96 13.13 -4.67
C GLY A 274 5.57 12.01 -3.86
N GLY A 275 4.88 10.88 -3.76
CA GLY A 275 5.35 9.69 -3.06
C GLY A 275 6.66 9.14 -3.63
N ILE A 276 6.78 9.04 -4.95
CA ILE A 276 8.01 8.59 -5.63
C ILE A 276 9.14 9.58 -5.37
N ALA A 277 8.91 10.88 -5.51
CA ALA A 277 9.91 11.91 -5.27
C ALA A 277 10.47 11.83 -3.83
N ALA A 278 9.59 11.72 -2.83
CA ALA A 278 9.98 11.53 -1.44
C ALA A 278 10.68 10.19 -1.20
N GLY A 279 10.23 9.12 -1.86
CA GLY A 279 10.84 7.78 -1.80
C GLY A 279 12.29 7.78 -2.31
N LEU A 280 12.57 8.48 -3.39
CA LEU A 280 13.94 8.66 -3.91
C LEU A 280 14.84 9.42 -2.93
N LEU A 281 14.26 10.34 -2.15
CA LEU A 281 14.96 11.11 -1.12
C LEU A 281 14.97 10.42 0.25
N SER A 282 14.35 9.25 0.39
CA SER A 282 14.18 8.54 1.67
C SER A 282 15.52 8.24 2.37
N GLY A 283 16.59 7.97 1.62
CA GLY A 283 17.93 7.80 2.17
C GLY A 283 18.46 9.02 2.92
N THR A 284 18.02 10.23 2.55
CA THR A 284 18.35 11.47 3.26
C THR A 284 17.46 11.63 4.48
N VAL A 285 16.15 11.37 4.32
CA VAL A 285 15.15 11.48 5.39
C VAL A 285 15.47 10.56 6.57
N THR A 286 15.87 9.32 6.30
CA THR A 286 16.22 8.32 7.33
C THR A 286 17.49 8.67 8.11
N ARG A 287 18.33 9.57 7.60
CA ARG A 287 19.54 10.07 8.28
C ARG A 287 19.24 11.20 9.28
N TRP A 288 18.07 11.79 9.23
CA TRP A 288 17.70 12.84 10.18
C TRP A 288 17.55 12.27 11.58
N ARG A 289 18.30 12.87 12.52
CA ARG A 289 18.39 12.37 13.89
C ARG A 289 17.06 12.48 14.66
N ARG A 290 16.19 13.42 14.32
CA ARG A 290 14.91 13.69 14.99
C ARG A 290 13.74 12.99 14.28
N ALA A 291 13.78 11.66 14.19
CA ALA A 291 12.80 10.87 13.44
C ALA A 291 11.35 11.09 13.91
N GLY A 292 11.12 11.29 15.20
CA GLY A 292 9.77 11.56 15.71
C GLY A 292 9.19 12.89 15.24
N LEU A 293 10.01 13.96 15.21
CA LEU A 293 9.57 15.25 14.67
C LEU A 293 9.33 15.18 13.16
N VAL A 294 10.15 14.46 12.42
CA VAL A 294 9.98 14.26 10.97
C VAL A 294 8.65 13.58 10.69
N GLN A 295 8.31 12.51 11.42
CA GLN A 295 7.04 11.82 11.27
C GLN A 295 5.85 12.74 11.57
N LEU A 296 5.89 13.46 12.71
CA LEU A 296 4.82 14.36 13.12
C LEU A 296 4.63 15.50 12.12
N SER A 297 5.72 16.14 11.67
CA SER A 297 5.65 17.22 10.68
C SER A 297 5.13 16.72 9.33
N ALA A 298 5.55 15.54 8.89
CA ALA A 298 5.06 14.94 7.66
C ALA A 298 3.56 14.62 7.72
N ALA A 299 3.09 14.02 8.81
CA ALA A 299 1.66 13.75 8.99
C ALA A 299 0.81 15.02 9.11
N GLY A 300 1.32 16.06 9.77
CA GLY A 300 0.67 17.37 9.79
C GLY A 300 0.62 18.03 8.41
N LEU A 301 1.73 17.94 7.65
CA LEU A 301 1.81 18.46 6.28
C LEU A 301 0.84 17.74 5.34
N TRP A 302 0.64 16.42 5.48
CA TRP A 302 -0.40 15.67 4.77
C TRP A 302 -1.77 16.31 4.95
N GLY A 303 -2.20 16.55 6.20
CA GLY A 303 -3.48 17.18 6.50
C GLY A 303 -3.61 18.58 5.91
N LEU A 304 -2.59 19.42 6.09
CA LEU A 304 -2.58 20.79 5.56
C LEU A 304 -2.60 20.80 4.02
N ALA A 305 -1.84 19.95 3.36
CA ALA A 305 -1.83 19.86 1.90
C ALA A 305 -3.21 19.46 1.35
N LEU A 306 -3.94 18.57 2.04
CA LEU A 306 -5.31 18.20 1.65
C LEU A 306 -6.33 19.32 1.94
N ALA A 307 -6.16 20.08 3.00
CA ALA A 307 -6.96 21.27 3.23
C ALA A 307 -6.74 22.32 2.12
N CYS A 308 -5.47 22.53 1.72
CA CYS A 308 -5.12 23.41 0.60
C CYS A 308 -5.68 22.89 -0.73
N PHE A 309 -5.66 21.57 -0.97
CA PHE A 309 -6.33 20.95 -2.13
C PHE A 309 -7.83 21.27 -2.14
N GLY A 310 -8.50 21.20 -0.98
CA GLY A 310 -9.89 21.59 -0.83
C GLY A 310 -10.19 23.05 -1.20
N LEU A 311 -9.20 23.93 -1.10
CA LEU A 311 -9.31 25.37 -1.43
C LEU A 311 -8.75 25.70 -2.82
N ALA A 312 -8.00 24.81 -3.46
CA ALA A 312 -7.33 25.05 -4.73
C ALA A 312 -8.34 25.29 -5.86
N GLY A 313 -8.28 26.45 -6.50
CA GLY A 313 -9.08 26.78 -7.68
C GLY A 313 -8.49 26.20 -8.97
N PRO A 314 -7.24 26.55 -9.35
CA PRO A 314 -6.65 26.06 -10.59
C PRO A 314 -6.12 24.63 -10.46
N LEU A 315 -6.18 23.88 -11.57
CA LEU A 315 -5.77 22.45 -11.61
C LEU A 315 -4.31 22.25 -11.19
N TRP A 316 -3.39 23.09 -11.66
CA TRP A 316 -1.97 22.97 -11.32
C TRP A 316 -1.71 23.08 -9.80
N LEU A 317 -2.47 23.96 -9.11
CA LEU A 317 -2.36 24.09 -7.66
C LEU A 317 -2.94 22.86 -6.94
N ALA A 318 -4.08 22.35 -7.42
CA ALA A 318 -4.69 21.14 -6.91
C ALA A 318 -3.72 19.93 -7.02
N LEU A 319 -3.11 19.74 -8.20
CA LEU A 319 -2.11 18.69 -8.43
C LEU A 319 -0.85 18.89 -7.56
N GLY A 320 -0.40 20.14 -7.40
CA GLY A 320 0.72 20.47 -6.51
C GLY A 320 0.44 20.11 -5.05
N CYS A 321 -0.74 20.46 -4.53
CA CYS A 321 -1.15 20.09 -3.18
C CYS A 321 -1.21 18.55 -2.99
N LEU A 322 -1.74 17.81 -3.97
CA LEU A 322 -1.78 16.35 -3.93
C LEU A 322 -0.38 15.73 -4.01
N ALA A 323 0.52 16.29 -4.80
CA ALA A 323 1.91 15.85 -4.83
C ALA A 323 2.63 16.08 -3.49
N VAL A 324 2.42 17.23 -2.86
CA VAL A 324 2.94 17.52 -1.51
C VAL A 324 2.34 16.54 -0.49
N ALA A 325 1.05 16.26 -0.56
CA ALA A 325 0.40 15.27 0.29
C ALA A 325 1.06 13.88 0.11
N GLY A 326 1.22 13.39 -1.12
CA GLY A 326 1.84 12.10 -1.39
C GLY A 326 3.29 12.01 -0.91
N ALA A 327 4.06 13.11 -1.03
CA ALA A 327 5.41 13.19 -0.49
C ALA A 327 5.42 13.10 1.04
N ALA A 328 4.53 13.84 1.69
CA ALA A 328 4.37 13.86 3.13
C ALA A 328 3.95 12.49 3.68
N ASP A 329 3.00 11.82 3.03
CA ASP A 329 2.59 10.45 3.38
C ASP A 329 3.77 9.48 3.32
N THR A 330 4.52 9.47 2.23
CA THR A 330 5.68 8.59 2.06
C THR A 330 6.73 8.82 3.14
N VAL A 331 7.03 10.07 3.48
CA VAL A 331 7.97 10.41 4.58
C VAL A 331 7.43 9.89 5.91
N SER A 332 6.14 10.07 6.19
CA SER A 332 5.49 9.58 7.41
C SER A 332 5.54 8.04 7.50
N VAL A 333 5.19 7.33 6.44
CA VAL A 333 5.20 5.86 6.38
C VAL A 333 6.62 5.30 6.60
N VAL A 334 7.63 5.86 5.93
CA VAL A 334 9.03 5.40 6.03
C VAL A 334 9.58 5.63 7.45
N THR A 335 9.36 6.81 8.01
CA THR A 335 9.85 7.15 9.35
C THR A 335 9.13 6.35 10.44
N ARG A 336 7.81 6.17 10.32
CA ARG A 336 6.99 5.35 11.21
C ARG A 336 7.42 3.90 11.17
N GLY A 337 7.55 3.30 9.99
CA GLY A 337 7.97 1.91 9.82
C GLY A 337 9.34 1.65 10.44
N ALA A 338 10.31 2.56 10.25
CA ALA A 338 11.63 2.46 10.86
C ALA A 338 11.57 2.56 12.40
N LEU A 339 10.73 3.45 12.94
CA LEU A 339 10.53 3.59 14.39
C LEU A 339 9.88 2.32 14.97
N ILE A 340 8.81 1.81 14.35
CA ILE A 340 8.12 0.61 14.82
C ILE A 340 9.05 -0.59 14.84
N GLN A 341 9.87 -0.79 13.80
CA GLN A 341 10.82 -1.91 13.74
C GLN A 341 11.89 -1.84 14.82
N ARG A 342 12.35 -0.64 15.19
CA ARG A 342 13.39 -0.43 16.21
C ARG A 342 12.85 -0.57 17.63
N GLU A 343 11.66 0.01 17.88
CA GLU A 343 11.06 0.02 19.21
C GLU A 343 10.37 -1.30 19.57
N THR A 344 10.14 -2.18 18.60
CA THR A 344 9.43 -3.44 18.84
C THR A 344 10.41 -4.57 19.15
N PRO A 345 10.34 -5.21 20.34
CA PRO A 345 11.13 -6.40 20.66
C PRO A 345 10.83 -7.53 19.66
N ASP A 346 11.86 -8.32 19.32
CA ASP A 346 11.77 -9.39 18.31
C ASP A 346 10.60 -10.36 18.54
N ALA A 347 10.35 -10.73 19.81
CA ALA A 347 9.25 -11.61 20.20
C ALA A 347 7.84 -11.04 19.89
N TYR A 348 7.71 -9.74 19.59
CA TYR A 348 6.44 -9.07 19.36
C TYR A 348 6.33 -8.44 17.95
N ARG A 349 7.38 -8.50 17.12
CA ARG A 349 7.42 -7.85 15.79
C ARG A 349 6.21 -8.21 14.93
N GLY A 350 5.91 -9.48 14.77
CA GLY A 350 4.78 -9.92 13.95
C GLY A 350 3.44 -9.37 14.42
N ARG A 351 3.24 -9.20 15.73
CA ARG A 351 1.98 -8.70 16.30
C ARG A 351 1.83 -7.20 16.16
N VAL A 352 2.91 -6.46 16.40
CA VAL A 352 2.91 -5.01 16.21
C VAL A 352 2.73 -4.68 14.73
N SER A 353 3.39 -5.43 13.83
CA SER A 353 3.17 -5.30 12.39
C SER A 353 1.73 -5.63 11.96
N SER A 354 1.07 -6.58 12.64
CA SER A 354 -0.36 -6.85 12.37
C SER A 354 -1.24 -5.68 12.78
N VAL A 355 -0.96 -5.06 13.94
CA VAL A 355 -1.69 -3.85 14.38
C VAL A 355 -1.45 -2.70 13.41
N GLU A 356 -0.20 -2.46 13.02
CA GLU A 356 0.16 -1.45 12.02
C GLU A 356 -0.56 -1.69 10.69
N HIS A 357 -0.61 -2.94 10.22
CA HIS A 357 -1.29 -3.29 8.98
C HIS A 357 -2.80 -3.04 9.05
N VAL A 358 -3.44 -3.40 10.15
CA VAL A 358 -4.89 -3.15 10.36
C VAL A 358 -5.17 -1.65 10.34
N ILE A 359 -4.37 -0.84 11.05
CA ILE A 359 -4.52 0.62 11.05
C ILE A 359 -4.30 1.20 9.65
N GLY A 360 -3.23 0.76 8.97
CA GLY A 360 -2.88 1.26 7.64
C GLY A 360 -3.89 0.89 6.55
N VAL A 361 -4.74 -0.12 6.77
CA VAL A 361 -5.83 -0.49 5.85
C VAL A 361 -7.17 0.10 6.29
N ALA A 362 -7.54 -0.09 7.55
CA ALA A 362 -8.85 0.36 8.04
C ALA A 362 -8.94 1.90 8.15
N GLY A 363 -7.84 2.56 8.49
CA GLY A 363 -7.80 4.02 8.61
C GLY A 363 -8.23 4.75 7.34
N PRO A 364 -7.55 4.51 6.19
CA PRO A 364 -7.91 5.12 4.91
C PRO A 364 -9.35 4.82 4.48
N GLU A 365 -9.82 3.59 4.64
CA GLU A 365 -11.15 3.19 4.18
C GLU A 365 -12.27 3.82 5.02
N LEU A 366 -12.09 3.84 6.34
CA LEU A 366 -12.99 4.58 7.24
C LEU A 366 -12.92 6.09 7.00
N GLY A 367 -11.74 6.61 6.68
CA GLY A 367 -11.54 8.02 6.33
C GLY A 367 -12.25 8.42 5.05
N ASN A 368 -12.21 7.58 4.01
CA ASN A 368 -12.96 7.76 2.78
C ASN A 368 -14.47 7.80 3.03
N PHE A 369 -14.99 6.87 3.84
CA PHE A 369 -16.40 6.83 4.19
C PHE A 369 -16.80 8.08 5.01
N ARG A 370 -16.02 8.44 6.03
CA ARG A 370 -16.25 9.66 6.82
C ARG A 370 -16.25 10.91 5.93
N GLY A 371 -15.26 11.01 5.03
CA GLY A 371 -15.17 12.11 4.06
C GLY A 371 -16.42 12.23 3.21
N GLY A 372 -16.95 11.11 2.71
CA GLY A 372 -18.20 11.04 1.96
C GLY A 372 -19.41 11.48 2.79
N LEU A 373 -19.51 11.05 4.06
CA LEU A 373 -20.57 11.46 4.96
C LEU A 373 -20.55 12.97 5.22
N VAL A 374 -19.40 13.55 5.52
CA VAL A 374 -19.28 15.00 5.75
C VAL A 374 -19.60 15.77 4.48
N ALA A 375 -19.18 15.31 3.32
CA ALA A 375 -19.46 15.96 2.04
C ALA A 375 -20.95 15.89 1.67
N SER A 376 -21.67 14.86 2.07
CA SER A 376 -23.11 14.72 1.78
C SER A 376 -23.99 15.75 2.49
N VAL A 377 -23.54 16.25 3.65
CA VAL A 377 -24.25 17.29 4.43
C VAL A 377 -23.61 18.68 4.29
N SER A 378 -22.52 18.81 3.51
CA SER A 378 -21.82 20.05 3.29
C SER A 378 -21.40 20.21 1.82
N SER A 379 -20.09 20.10 1.55
CA SER A 379 -19.52 20.08 0.20
C SER A 379 -18.16 19.36 0.23
N ALA A 380 -17.64 18.93 -0.94
CA ALA A 380 -16.32 18.32 -1.01
C ALA A 380 -15.20 19.25 -0.51
N PRO A 381 -15.14 20.52 -0.93
CA PRO A 381 -14.15 21.46 -0.36
C PRO A 381 -14.23 21.57 1.16
N CYS A 382 -15.44 21.71 1.70
CA CYS A 382 -15.65 21.81 3.14
C CYS A 382 -15.18 20.55 3.87
N SER A 383 -15.55 19.37 3.36
CA SER A 383 -15.11 18.06 3.91
C SER A 383 -13.59 17.91 3.89
N LEU A 384 -12.92 18.33 2.80
CA LEU A 384 -11.45 18.30 2.69
C LEU A 384 -10.78 19.24 3.65
N VAL A 385 -11.28 20.47 3.79
CA VAL A 385 -10.72 21.46 4.73
C VAL A 385 -10.92 21.02 6.17
N ILE A 386 -12.15 20.63 6.54
CA ILE A 386 -12.43 20.12 7.89
C ILE A 386 -11.55 18.89 8.19
N GLY A 387 -11.48 17.93 7.25
CA GLY A 387 -10.68 16.74 7.41
C GLY A 387 -9.19 17.04 7.55
N GLY A 388 -8.63 17.85 6.65
CA GLY A 388 -7.22 18.20 6.65
C GLY A 388 -6.80 19.00 7.89
N VAL A 389 -7.59 19.99 8.28
CA VAL A 389 -7.34 20.78 9.50
C VAL A 389 -7.49 19.91 10.75
N SER A 390 -8.55 19.09 10.83
CA SER A 390 -8.76 18.17 11.97
C SER A 390 -7.61 17.18 12.10
N ALA A 391 -7.09 16.64 10.98
CA ALA A 391 -5.93 15.76 10.99
C ALA A 391 -4.67 16.48 11.50
N ALA A 392 -4.41 17.70 11.02
CA ALA A 392 -3.26 18.48 11.48
C ALA A 392 -3.37 18.82 12.98
N LEU A 393 -4.56 19.18 13.46
CA LEU A 393 -4.80 19.43 14.89
C LEU A 393 -4.66 18.17 15.73
N ALA A 394 -5.17 17.03 15.26
CA ALA A 394 -5.00 15.73 15.96
C ALA A 394 -3.52 15.32 16.04
N VAL A 395 -2.76 15.50 14.97
CA VAL A 395 -1.30 15.27 14.96
C VAL A 395 -0.59 16.22 15.95
N ALA A 396 -0.99 17.50 15.99
CA ALA A 396 -0.46 18.44 16.97
C ALA A 396 -0.81 18.02 18.41
N ALA A 397 -2.03 17.59 18.66
CA ALA A 397 -2.44 17.06 19.96
C ALA A 397 -1.63 15.81 20.38
N VAL A 398 -1.42 14.87 19.46
CA VAL A 398 -0.53 13.71 19.69
C VAL A 398 0.90 14.18 19.98
N SER A 399 1.40 15.17 19.26
CA SER A 399 2.74 15.74 19.49
C SER A 399 2.86 16.36 20.88
N LEU A 400 1.84 17.06 21.36
CA LEU A 400 1.83 17.67 22.68
C LEU A 400 1.71 16.61 23.81
N ALA A 401 0.83 15.64 23.62
CA ALA A 401 0.58 14.58 24.59
C ALA A 401 1.70 13.54 24.66
N ASN A 402 2.52 13.39 23.61
CA ASN A 402 3.55 12.36 23.50
C ASN A 402 4.96 12.95 23.36
N ALA A 403 5.47 13.52 24.46
CA ALA A 403 6.82 14.05 24.51
C ALA A 403 7.91 13.02 24.13
N PRO A 404 7.81 11.71 24.49
CA PRO A 404 8.78 10.71 24.05
C PRO A 404 8.83 10.53 22.53
N LEU A 405 7.68 10.58 21.81
CA LEU A 405 7.70 10.54 20.35
C LEU A 405 8.33 11.82 19.78
N ARG A 406 7.96 12.98 20.29
CA ARG A 406 8.51 14.27 19.83
C ARG A 406 10.02 14.36 20.04
N ALA A 407 10.52 13.82 21.16
CA ALA A 407 11.93 13.77 21.49
C ALA A 407 12.68 12.60 20.83
N TYR A 408 11.98 11.71 20.12
CA TYR A 408 12.55 10.49 19.58
C TYR A 408 13.65 10.79 18.56
N ARG A 409 14.85 10.27 18.86
CA ARG A 409 16.03 10.39 18.00
C ARG A 409 16.46 9.02 17.51
N THR A 410 16.82 8.93 16.26
CA THR A 410 17.47 7.74 15.71
C THR A 410 18.85 7.60 16.36
N PRO A 411 19.18 6.49 17.04
CA PRO A 411 20.53 6.24 17.51
C PRO A 411 21.52 6.33 16.35
N PRO A 412 22.76 6.83 16.56
CA PRO A 412 23.80 6.72 15.56
C PRO A 412 23.95 5.25 15.17
N ALA A 413 24.26 4.98 13.89
CA ALA A 413 24.60 3.63 13.47
C ALA A 413 25.73 3.15 14.37
N ALA A 414 25.45 2.19 15.26
CA ALA A 414 26.50 1.53 16.00
C ALA A 414 27.47 0.98 14.96
N GLU A 415 28.77 1.31 15.08
CA GLU A 415 29.80 0.62 14.32
C GLU A 415 29.51 -0.86 14.49
N ARG A 416 29.25 -1.55 13.40
CA ARG A 416 29.07 -3.00 13.44
C ARG A 416 30.32 -3.52 14.12
N PRO A 417 30.25 -4.30 15.21
CA PRO A 417 31.42 -4.97 15.72
C PRO A 417 32.05 -5.67 14.53
N ALA A 418 33.33 -5.40 14.28
CA ALA A 418 34.08 -6.00 13.21
C ALA A 418 33.78 -7.50 13.26
N THR A 419 33.22 -8.07 12.20
CA THR A 419 33.07 -9.52 12.08
C THR A 419 34.44 -10.12 12.37
N PRO A 420 34.58 -11.00 13.38
CA PRO A 420 35.88 -11.63 13.63
C PRO A 420 36.34 -12.25 12.31
N GLU A 421 37.56 -11.94 11.90
CA GLU A 421 38.13 -12.50 10.69
C GLU A 421 38.05 -14.04 10.80
N PRO A 422 37.68 -14.78 9.74
CA PRO A 422 37.53 -16.24 9.79
C PRO A 422 38.88 -16.99 10.08
N GLY A 423 39.90 -16.30 10.47
CA GLY A 423 41.24 -16.85 10.77
C GLY A 423 41.62 -16.89 12.23
N ALA A 424 40.91 -16.22 13.14
CA ALA A 424 41.34 -16.15 14.55
C ALA A 424 40.93 -17.33 15.41
N ALA A 425 40.07 -18.21 14.95
CA ALA A 425 39.63 -19.42 15.68
C ALA A 425 40.52 -20.66 15.41
N ALA A 426 41.43 -20.59 14.44
CA ALA A 426 42.30 -21.75 14.11
C ALA A 426 43.62 -21.79 14.88
N SER A 427 44.00 -20.73 15.62
CA SER A 427 45.29 -20.69 16.34
C SER A 427 45.20 -20.96 17.87
N ALA A 428 43.98 -21.12 18.42
CA ALA A 428 43.81 -21.38 19.86
C ALA A 428 43.62 -22.89 20.21
N GLY A 429 43.68 -23.80 19.24
CA GLY A 429 43.51 -25.24 19.44
C GLY A 429 44.78 -26.11 19.35
N ALA A 430 45.99 -25.51 19.33
CA ALA A 430 47.24 -26.25 19.12
C ALA A 430 48.24 -26.06 20.25
N VAL A 431 47.79 -25.94 21.52
CA VAL A 431 48.67 -26.09 22.71
C VAL A 431 47.81 -26.68 23.82
N ASN A 432 47.75 -28.01 23.88
CA ASN A 432 47.81 -28.88 25.04
C ASN A 432 47.62 -30.34 24.62
#